data_ba787a51f5fa6198280378a38cf5e0fb
#
_entry.id   ba787a51f5fa6198280378a38cf5e0fb
#
_cell.length_a   1.000
_cell.length_b   1.000
_cell.length_c   1.000
_cell.angle_alpha   90.00
_cell.angle_beta   90.00
_cell.angle_gamma   90.00
#
_symmetry.space_group_name_H-M   'P 1'
#
loop_
_entity.id
_entity.type
_entity.pdbx_description
1 polymer ?
#
loop_
_entity_poly.entity_id
_entity_poly.type
_entity_poly.pdbx_seq_one_letter_code
_entity_poly.pdbx_strand_id
1 'polypeptide(L)'
;MAALEAERERLVLRRFSYEDAWQLGILVRELAVERAAPVVIDVRHGARQVFRCALPGSSADNDAWIDRKRRVAERYAAPSFLVGARFRAKGTTFEDASRLDPNSYAAHGGSYPVSVEGVGIVGTVTVSGLPQAEDHALVVEALTRWVNPRAHQGG
;
A
#
# COMPACT_ATOMS: atom_id res chain seq x y z
N MET A 1 11.55 -3.49 12.46
CA MET A 1 11.07 -4.55 11.54
C MET A 1 10.08 -5.52 12.15
N ALA A 2 10.28 -5.95 13.38
CA ALA A 2 9.31 -6.85 14.03
C ALA A 2 7.89 -6.29 14.07
N ALA A 3 7.74 -4.98 14.29
CA ALA A 3 6.44 -4.32 14.29
C ALA A 3 5.78 -4.37 12.90
N LEU A 4 6.55 -4.22 11.82
CA LEU A 4 6.03 -4.29 10.46
C LEU A 4 5.60 -5.71 10.07
N GLU A 5 6.33 -6.72 10.54
CA GLU A 5 5.95 -8.12 10.32
C GLU A 5 4.66 -8.46 11.09
N ALA A 6 4.54 -8.02 12.34
CA ALA A 6 3.33 -8.22 13.14
C ALA A 6 2.12 -7.50 12.53
N GLU A 7 2.32 -6.32 11.95
CA GLU A 7 1.29 -5.57 11.24
C GLU A 7 0.67 -6.40 10.11
N ARG A 8 1.50 -7.07 9.30
CA ARG A 8 1.04 -7.91 8.20
C ARG A 8 0.11 -9.04 8.67
N GLU A 9 0.44 -9.65 9.78
CA GLU A 9 -0.34 -10.76 10.34
C GLU A 9 -1.75 -10.32 10.76
N ARG A 10 -1.90 -9.05 11.17
CA ARG A 10 -3.19 -8.49 11.56
C ARG A 10 -4.04 -8.05 10.36
N LEU A 11 -3.41 -7.76 9.23
CA LEU A 11 -4.06 -7.17 8.07
C LEU A 11 -4.40 -8.19 6.99
N VAL A 12 -4.92 -9.34 7.40
CA VAL A 12 -5.39 -10.40 6.50
C VAL A 12 -6.91 -10.28 6.36
N LEU A 13 -7.39 -10.24 5.13
CA LEU A 13 -8.81 -10.09 4.82
C LEU A 13 -9.49 -11.46 4.74
N ARG A 14 -10.79 -11.50 4.95
CA ARG A 14 -11.59 -12.72 4.79
C ARG A 14 -11.91 -13.00 3.33
N ARG A 15 -12.08 -11.93 2.55
CA ARG A 15 -12.41 -12.00 1.13
C ARG A 15 -11.95 -10.70 0.47
N PHE A 16 -11.85 -10.72 -0.85
CA PHE A 16 -11.51 -9.52 -1.63
C PHE A 16 -12.09 -9.64 -3.04
N SER A 17 -13.36 -9.23 -3.19
CA SER A 17 -14.03 -9.19 -4.49
C SER A 17 -13.66 -7.89 -5.24
N TYR A 18 -14.11 -7.76 -6.49
CA TYR A 18 -14.00 -6.50 -7.23
C TYR A 18 -14.72 -5.37 -6.50
N GLU A 19 -15.90 -5.66 -5.95
CA GLU A 19 -16.64 -4.66 -5.17
C GLU A 19 -15.89 -4.28 -3.89
N ASP A 20 -15.29 -5.24 -3.21
CA ASP A 20 -14.46 -4.98 -2.03
C ASP A 20 -13.27 -4.09 -2.39
N ALA A 21 -12.64 -4.33 -3.55
CA ALA A 21 -11.51 -3.50 -4.02
C ALA A 21 -11.95 -2.06 -4.25
N TRP A 22 -13.12 -1.86 -4.85
CA TRP A 22 -13.70 -0.53 -5.04
C TRP A 22 -13.97 0.16 -3.71
N GLN A 23 -14.63 -0.54 -2.78
CA GLN A 23 -14.96 0.00 -1.45
C GLN A 23 -13.72 0.31 -0.62
N LEU A 24 -12.68 -0.52 -0.73
CA LEU A 24 -11.40 -0.22 -0.08
C LEU A 24 -10.80 1.07 -0.62
N GLY A 25 -10.85 1.27 -1.94
CA GLY A 25 -10.41 2.52 -2.56
C GLY A 25 -11.18 3.73 -2.04
N ILE A 26 -12.50 3.61 -1.90
CA ILE A 26 -13.36 4.66 -1.34
C ILE A 26 -12.92 4.98 0.10
N LEU A 27 -12.64 3.98 0.91
CA LEU A 27 -12.20 4.17 2.31
C LEU A 27 -10.86 4.92 2.36
N VAL A 28 -9.89 4.52 1.56
CA VAL A 28 -8.58 5.21 1.49
C VAL A 28 -8.80 6.67 1.08
N ARG A 29 -9.66 6.91 0.09
CA ARG A 29 -9.98 8.27 -0.37
C ARG A 29 -10.59 9.11 0.75
N GLU A 30 -11.54 8.56 1.51
CA GLU A 30 -12.16 9.28 2.63
C GLU A 30 -11.13 9.72 3.66
N LEU A 31 -10.22 8.81 4.04
CA LEU A 31 -9.14 9.12 4.97
C LEU A 31 -8.18 10.19 4.44
N ALA A 32 -7.85 10.10 3.16
CA ALA A 32 -6.96 11.08 2.51
C ALA A 32 -7.61 12.46 2.44
N VAL A 33 -8.90 12.52 2.11
CA VAL A 33 -9.66 13.78 2.04
C VAL A 33 -9.73 14.45 3.42
N GLU A 34 -9.98 13.69 4.48
CA GLU A 34 -9.99 14.21 5.85
C GLU A 34 -8.68 14.91 6.23
N ARG A 35 -7.57 14.43 5.69
CA ARG A 35 -6.22 14.94 5.97
C ARG A 35 -5.74 15.97 4.94
N ALA A 36 -6.57 16.29 3.94
CA ALA A 36 -6.16 17.08 2.80
C ALA A 36 -4.88 16.55 2.15
N ALA A 37 -4.70 15.23 2.11
CA ALA A 37 -3.51 14.58 1.58
C ALA A 37 -3.46 14.69 0.06
N PRO A 38 -2.35 15.22 -0.52
CA PRO A 38 -2.23 15.40 -1.97
C PRO A 38 -1.75 14.11 -2.65
N VAL A 39 -2.56 13.07 -2.60
CA VAL A 39 -2.14 11.73 -3.01
C VAL A 39 -2.90 11.19 -4.21
N VAL A 40 -2.26 10.23 -4.89
CA VAL A 40 -2.89 9.32 -5.84
C VAL A 40 -3.11 7.99 -5.12
N ILE A 41 -4.24 7.35 -5.38
CA ILE A 41 -4.65 6.08 -4.76
C ILE A 41 -4.90 5.07 -5.88
N ASP A 42 -4.44 3.84 -5.70
CA ASP A 42 -4.63 2.74 -6.65
C ASP A 42 -4.99 1.47 -5.90
N VAL A 43 -6.02 0.76 -6.34
CA VAL A 43 -6.38 -0.55 -5.81
C VAL A 43 -6.54 -1.52 -6.96
N ARG A 44 -5.87 -2.68 -6.86
CA ARG A 44 -5.90 -3.72 -7.88
C ARG A 44 -6.40 -5.03 -7.31
N HIS A 45 -7.17 -5.73 -8.15
CA HIS A 45 -7.57 -7.11 -7.92
C HIS A 45 -6.76 -7.97 -8.89
N GLY A 46 -5.83 -8.75 -8.37
CA GLY A 46 -4.79 -9.33 -9.20
C GLY A 46 -4.00 -8.22 -9.86
N ALA A 47 -3.76 -8.34 -11.15
CA ALA A 47 -3.09 -7.31 -11.93
C ALA A 47 -4.04 -6.20 -12.43
N ARG A 48 -5.34 -6.37 -12.23
CA ARG A 48 -6.35 -5.47 -12.79
C ARG A 48 -6.64 -4.28 -11.89
N GLN A 49 -6.50 -3.07 -12.41
CA GLN A 49 -6.85 -1.85 -11.70
C GLN A 49 -8.38 -1.76 -11.55
N VAL A 50 -8.84 -1.65 -10.31
CA VAL A 50 -10.26 -1.51 -9.99
C VAL A 50 -10.58 -0.08 -9.58
N PHE A 51 -9.68 0.55 -8.82
CA PHE A 51 -9.87 1.91 -8.31
C PHE A 51 -8.63 2.76 -8.58
N ARG A 52 -8.85 3.98 -9.09
CA ARG A 52 -7.78 4.96 -9.27
C ARG A 52 -8.35 6.35 -8.98
N CYS A 53 -7.66 7.11 -8.13
CA CYS A 53 -8.10 8.45 -7.76
C CYS A 53 -6.90 9.37 -7.56
N ALA A 54 -6.94 10.54 -8.18
CA ALA A 54 -5.95 11.60 -7.96
C ALA A 54 -6.63 12.71 -7.17
N LEU A 55 -6.12 13.02 -5.97
CA LEU A 55 -6.64 14.09 -5.14
C LEU A 55 -5.92 15.42 -5.43
N PRO A 56 -6.55 16.57 -5.07
CA PRO A 56 -5.93 17.87 -5.30
C PRO A 56 -4.53 17.97 -4.68
N GLY A 57 -3.61 18.57 -5.43
CA GLY A 57 -2.22 18.72 -5.01
C GLY A 57 -1.31 17.55 -5.44
N SER A 58 -1.87 16.45 -5.92
CA SER A 58 -1.09 15.36 -6.49
C SER A 58 -0.59 15.72 -7.89
N SER A 59 0.39 14.97 -8.39
CA SER A 59 1.02 15.20 -9.68
C SER A 59 1.12 13.92 -10.49
N ALA A 60 1.40 14.04 -11.80
CA ALA A 60 1.67 12.90 -12.66
C ALA A 60 2.87 12.08 -12.18
N ASP A 61 3.83 12.72 -11.51
CA ASP A 61 4.96 12.01 -10.91
C ASP A 61 4.50 11.03 -9.84
N ASN A 62 3.47 11.38 -9.06
CA ASN A 62 2.88 10.47 -8.08
C ASN A 62 2.32 9.20 -8.73
N ASP A 63 1.78 9.31 -9.94
CA ASP A 63 1.30 8.15 -10.70
C ASP A 63 2.46 7.19 -11.03
N ALA A 64 3.61 7.72 -11.42
CA ALA A 64 4.80 6.93 -11.68
C ALA A 64 5.30 6.22 -10.42
N TRP A 65 5.27 6.90 -9.27
CA TRP A 65 5.62 6.31 -7.97
C TRP A 65 4.69 5.17 -7.58
N ILE A 66 3.39 5.28 -7.87
CA ILE A 66 2.42 4.21 -7.62
C ILE A 66 2.91 2.91 -8.26
N ASP A 67 3.25 2.95 -9.54
CA ASP A 67 3.66 1.75 -10.28
C ASP A 67 4.98 1.18 -9.76
N ARG A 68 5.93 2.03 -9.41
CA ARG A 68 7.23 1.62 -8.88
C ARG A 68 7.09 0.92 -7.53
N LYS A 69 6.27 1.47 -6.63
CA LYS A 69 6.00 0.89 -5.30
C LYS A 69 5.22 -0.42 -5.42
N ARG A 70 4.21 -0.43 -6.27
CA ARG A 70 3.38 -1.61 -6.50
C ARG A 70 4.21 -2.79 -7.01
N ARG A 71 5.11 -2.55 -7.95
CA ARG A 71 5.97 -3.61 -8.48
C ARG A 71 6.85 -4.22 -7.40
N VAL A 72 7.34 -3.43 -6.46
CA VAL A 72 8.09 -3.96 -5.31
C VAL A 72 7.20 -4.83 -4.43
N ALA A 73 6.01 -4.35 -4.08
CA ALA A 73 5.08 -5.12 -3.24
C ALA A 73 4.69 -6.45 -3.90
N GLU A 74 4.44 -6.45 -5.20
CA GLU A 74 4.09 -7.67 -5.94
C GLU A 74 5.27 -8.64 -6.02
N ARG A 75 6.45 -8.14 -6.36
CA ARG A 75 7.65 -8.97 -6.54
C ARG A 75 8.13 -9.62 -5.25
N TYR A 76 8.09 -8.88 -4.16
CA TYR A 76 8.60 -9.35 -2.86
C TYR A 76 7.49 -9.92 -1.96
N ALA A 77 6.24 -9.87 -2.41
CA ALA A 77 5.08 -10.32 -1.65
C ALA A 77 5.05 -9.71 -0.24
N ALA A 78 5.36 -8.42 -0.14
CA ALA A 78 5.48 -7.69 1.12
C ALA A 78 5.22 -6.20 0.90
N PRO A 79 4.79 -5.46 1.95
CA PRO A 79 4.65 -4.01 1.83
C PRO A 79 5.95 -3.37 1.38
N SER A 80 5.87 -2.41 0.46
CA SER A 80 7.06 -1.74 -0.10
C SER A 80 7.91 -1.06 0.98
N PHE A 81 7.27 -0.56 2.05
CA PHE A 81 7.97 0.02 3.20
C PHE A 81 8.80 -1.03 3.94
N LEU A 82 8.24 -2.22 4.15
CA LEU A 82 8.94 -3.33 4.80
C LEU A 82 10.13 -3.81 3.96
N VAL A 83 9.96 -3.89 2.64
CA VAL A 83 11.04 -4.28 1.74
C VAL A 83 12.23 -3.32 1.90
N GLY A 84 11.98 -2.01 1.86
CA GLY A 84 13.03 -1.01 2.09
C GLY A 84 13.69 -1.16 3.46
N ALA A 85 12.89 -1.41 4.51
CA ALA A 85 13.40 -1.61 5.86
C ALA A 85 14.30 -2.84 5.97
N ARG A 86 13.95 -3.94 5.29
CA ARG A 86 14.75 -5.16 5.26
C ARG A 86 16.14 -4.92 4.66
N PHE A 87 16.22 -4.16 3.55
CA PHE A 87 17.51 -3.82 2.95
C PHE A 87 18.34 -2.92 3.86
N ARG A 88 17.73 -1.91 4.47
CA ARG A 88 18.44 -1.02 5.41
C ARG A 88 18.96 -1.78 6.62
N ALA A 89 18.20 -2.76 7.12
CA ALA A 89 18.63 -3.60 8.24
C ALA A 89 19.86 -4.44 7.92
N LYS A 90 20.12 -4.74 6.65
CA LYS A 90 21.30 -5.43 6.17
C LYS A 90 22.48 -4.49 5.89
N GLY A 91 22.33 -3.20 6.16
CA GLY A 91 23.38 -2.21 5.92
C GLY A 91 23.55 -1.78 4.48
N THR A 92 22.52 -2.00 3.64
CA THR A 92 22.55 -1.63 2.23
C THR A 92 21.28 -0.87 1.84
N THR A 93 21.13 -0.56 0.55
CA THR A 93 19.91 0.01 -0.01
C THR A 93 19.26 -0.99 -0.94
N PHE A 94 17.97 -0.79 -1.20
CA PHE A 94 17.24 -1.60 -2.17
C PHE A 94 17.90 -1.52 -3.54
N GLU A 95 18.27 -0.31 -3.99
CA GLU A 95 18.86 -0.06 -5.30
C GLU A 95 20.17 -0.79 -5.48
N ASP A 96 21.05 -0.70 -4.50
CA ASP A 96 22.39 -1.30 -4.57
C ASP A 96 22.36 -2.83 -4.55
N ALA A 97 21.52 -3.41 -3.69
CA ALA A 97 21.51 -4.85 -3.48
C ALA A 97 20.60 -5.60 -4.48
N SER A 98 19.45 -5.05 -4.81
CA SER A 98 18.51 -5.71 -5.75
C SER A 98 18.98 -5.61 -7.19
N ARG A 99 19.62 -4.52 -7.54
CA ARG A 99 20.03 -4.17 -8.92
C ARG A 99 18.85 -4.09 -9.90
N LEU A 100 17.65 -3.94 -9.39
CA LEU A 100 16.47 -3.73 -10.22
C LEU A 100 16.47 -2.31 -10.77
N ASP A 101 15.82 -2.13 -11.91
CA ASP A 101 15.73 -0.82 -12.56
C ASP A 101 15.03 0.19 -11.63
N PRO A 102 15.71 1.25 -11.18
CA PRO A 102 15.11 2.25 -10.29
C PRO A 102 13.98 3.03 -10.94
N ASN A 103 13.88 3.04 -12.26
CA ASN A 103 12.75 3.66 -12.97
C ASN A 103 11.47 2.82 -12.88
N SER A 104 11.60 1.54 -12.57
CA SER A 104 10.47 0.61 -12.51
C SER A 104 10.14 0.14 -11.10
N TYR A 105 11.10 0.16 -10.18
CA TYR A 105 10.98 -0.38 -8.83
C TYR A 105 11.43 0.63 -7.79
N ALA A 106 10.64 0.83 -6.75
CA ALA A 106 11.02 1.67 -5.60
C ALA A 106 10.51 1.03 -4.30
N ALA A 107 11.43 0.74 -3.38
CA ALA A 107 11.11 0.18 -2.06
C ALA A 107 10.81 1.30 -1.06
N HIS A 108 9.93 2.22 -1.45
CA HIS A 108 9.41 3.30 -0.63
C HIS A 108 8.01 2.97 -0.17
N GLY A 109 7.64 3.41 1.04
CA GLY A 109 6.35 3.13 1.65
C GLY A 109 5.16 3.60 0.82
N GLY A 110 4.08 2.84 0.87
CA GLY A 110 2.81 3.19 0.25
C GLY A 110 2.11 2.07 -0.49
N SER A 111 2.78 0.97 -0.87
CA SER A 111 2.10 -0.17 -1.49
C SER A 111 2.00 -1.33 -0.52
N TYR A 112 0.82 -1.92 -0.44
CA TYR A 112 0.53 -3.02 0.46
C TYR A 112 -0.14 -4.16 -0.31
N PRO A 113 0.42 -5.38 -0.28
CA PRO A 113 -0.25 -6.53 -0.91
C PRO A 113 -1.46 -6.93 -0.08
N VAL A 114 -2.58 -7.13 -0.75
CA VAL A 114 -3.84 -7.56 -0.11
C VAL A 114 -3.83 -9.07 0.00
N SER A 115 -3.82 -9.57 1.24
CA SER A 115 -3.82 -11.00 1.54
C SER A 115 -5.19 -11.45 2.01
N VAL A 116 -5.65 -12.59 1.50
CA VAL A 116 -6.91 -13.21 1.91
C VAL A 116 -6.62 -14.51 2.64
N GLU A 117 -7.26 -14.71 3.77
CA GLU A 117 -7.10 -15.91 4.60
C GLU A 117 -7.31 -17.19 3.77
N GLY A 118 -6.35 -18.10 3.86
CA GLY A 118 -6.41 -19.38 3.14
C GLY A 118 -6.14 -19.30 1.63
N VAL A 119 -5.94 -18.11 1.09
CA VAL A 119 -5.73 -17.91 -0.37
C VAL A 119 -4.34 -17.33 -0.66
N GLY A 120 -3.93 -16.32 0.07
CA GLY A 120 -2.69 -15.60 -0.17
C GLY A 120 -2.94 -14.22 -0.77
N ILE A 121 -1.94 -13.68 -1.47
CA ILE A 121 -2.02 -12.33 -2.03
C ILE A 121 -2.90 -12.33 -3.29
N VAL A 122 -3.88 -11.44 -3.32
CA VAL A 122 -4.88 -11.36 -4.40
C VAL A 122 -4.95 -9.99 -5.07
N GLY A 123 -4.19 -9.02 -4.58
CA GLY A 123 -4.18 -7.67 -5.14
C GLY A 123 -3.25 -6.75 -4.38
N THR A 124 -3.38 -5.45 -4.64
CA THR A 124 -2.56 -4.42 -4.00
C THR A 124 -3.39 -3.17 -3.74
N VAL A 125 -3.02 -2.44 -2.69
CA VAL A 125 -3.48 -1.07 -2.45
C VAL A 125 -2.25 -0.18 -2.32
N THR A 126 -2.23 0.93 -3.04
CA THR A 126 -1.05 1.79 -3.16
C THR A 126 -1.43 3.26 -3.07
N VAL A 127 -0.63 4.03 -2.33
CA VAL A 127 -0.77 5.48 -2.18
C VAL A 127 0.57 6.14 -2.45
N SER A 128 0.55 7.30 -3.12
CA SER A 128 1.76 8.10 -3.33
C SER A 128 1.44 9.59 -3.30
N GLY A 129 2.25 10.37 -2.58
CA GLY A 129 2.15 11.83 -2.52
C GLY A 129 2.58 12.44 -1.20
N LEU A 130 2.71 11.64 -0.14
CA LEU A 130 3.22 12.05 1.16
C LEU A 130 4.65 11.51 1.35
N PRO A 131 5.36 11.89 2.42
CA PRO A 131 6.58 11.17 2.80
C PRO A 131 6.27 9.69 2.95
N GLN A 132 7.23 8.82 2.60
CA GLN A 132 6.97 7.38 2.47
C GLN A 132 6.36 6.71 3.71
N ALA A 133 6.78 7.11 4.90
CA ALA A 133 6.22 6.56 6.13
C ALA A 133 4.74 6.94 6.32
N GLU A 134 4.36 8.13 5.86
CA GLU A 134 2.97 8.62 5.94
C GLU A 134 2.09 7.98 4.86
N ASP A 135 2.62 7.75 3.65
CA ASP A 135 1.91 6.99 2.61
C ASP A 135 1.60 5.57 3.14
N HIS A 136 2.60 4.93 3.73
CA HIS A 136 2.44 3.61 4.35
C HIS A 136 1.39 3.64 5.47
N ALA A 137 1.48 4.62 6.38
CA ALA A 137 0.57 4.73 7.50
C ALA A 137 -0.89 4.94 7.06
N LEU A 138 -1.12 5.68 5.99
CA LEU A 138 -2.46 5.90 5.45
C LEU A 138 -3.07 4.58 4.96
N VAL A 139 -2.31 3.78 4.25
CA VAL A 139 -2.75 2.46 3.77
C VAL A 139 -3.02 1.52 4.95
N VAL A 140 -2.13 1.49 5.93
CA VAL A 140 -2.29 0.65 7.13
C VAL A 140 -3.56 1.04 7.90
N GLU A 141 -3.83 2.31 8.05
CA GLU A 141 -5.05 2.76 8.73
C GLU A 141 -6.31 2.31 7.98
N ALA A 142 -6.31 2.43 6.65
CA ALA A 142 -7.44 1.97 5.85
C ALA A 142 -7.66 0.47 5.99
N LEU A 143 -6.59 -0.32 5.89
CA LEU A 143 -6.67 -1.78 6.03
C LEU A 143 -7.09 -2.17 7.44
N THR A 144 -6.60 -1.46 8.46
CA THR A 144 -6.99 -1.71 9.86
C THR A 144 -8.49 -1.50 10.05
N ARG A 145 -9.03 -0.42 9.52
CA ARG A 145 -10.48 -0.16 9.57
C ARG A 145 -11.27 -1.18 8.76
N TRP A 146 -10.71 -1.64 7.65
CA TRP A 146 -11.35 -2.64 6.81
C TRP A 146 -11.51 -3.98 7.53
N VAL A 147 -10.45 -4.47 8.16
CA VAL A 147 -10.48 -5.76 8.86
C VAL A 147 -11.14 -5.67 10.24
N ASN A 148 -11.22 -4.48 10.82
CA ASN A 148 -11.78 -4.27 12.15
C ASN A 148 -12.65 -3.00 12.18
N PRO A 149 -13.80 -2.99 11.48
CA PRO A 149 -14.64 -1.80 11.39
C PRO A 149 -15.20 -1.33 12.73
N ARG A 150 -15.36 -2.22 13.72
CA ARG A 150 -15.88 -1.87 15.04
C ARG A 150 -14.89 -1.07 15.90
N ALA A 151 -13.60 -1.14 15.60
CA ALA A 151 -12.58 -0.42 16.35
C ALA A 151 -12.74 1.11 16.27
N HIS A 152 -13.48 1.62 15.28
CA HIS A 152 -13.63 3.05 14.99
C HIS A 152 -15.05 3.59 15.25
N GLN A 153 -15.98 2.75 15.68
CA GLN A 153 -17.37 3.15 15.94
C GLN A 153 -17.57 3.69 17.37
N GLY A 154 -16.61 3.52 18.23
CA GLY A 154 -16.67 3.95 19.62
C GLY A 154 -15.81 5.16 19.96
N GLY A 155 -15.25 5.81 18.95
CA GLY A 155 -14.33 6.94 19.15
C GLY A 155 -14.98 8.29 19.08
#